data_f57597bae3cbd0720593c74296f99bb3
#
_entry.id   f57597bae3cbd0720593c74296f99bb3
#
_cell.length_a   1.000
_cell.length_b   1.000
_cell.length_c   1.000
_cell.angle_alpha   90.00
_cell.angle_beta   90.00
_cell.angle_gamma   90.00
#
_symmetry.space_group_name_H-M   'P 1'
#
loop_
_entity.id
_entity.type
_entity.pdbx_description
1 polymer ?
#
loop_
_entity_poly.entity_id
_entity_poly.type
_entity_poly.pdbx_seq_one_letter_code
_entity_poly.pdbx_strand_id
1 'polypeptide(L)'
;MKVRSLVVSSLSAAVLSACADSSAPPPPVLDSKAPYIDDLPEHRIPVSGVVFDPEAMFYSFVTWPADPEDPEGAPPPALLYGMPTVMRSSVWGAQVHMVSPTGEVVDSSGPALPPWGNFQTRGLPADPTVPYLIRAEPAEGLMVGASDFFPPEAGFAPIPAVPYYPTTSMRPIAATGTQCLIQSPAIVGEAGALGALAQVISEETGTSMSVASLADAASGRSVALLWVYSPSPVLDAFLFPSGDIAAETTAGTLYAIDWAPPGSFLGQTEMGYFATRDGVSTLGYYALVVQPGTAGALTVSFVDTLEDPEMGRPWEVPPFFVQGLPPGVSFTRLFAMAPMPPVEENPYEEPAPPPDFGFLCYPME
;
A
#
# COMPACT_ATOMS: atom_id res chain seq x y z
N MET A 1 -12.23 -52.97 6.83
CA MET A 1 -11.85 -51.63 6.42
C MET A 1 -12.74 -51.13 5.29
N LYS A 2 -13.92 -50.69 5.61
CA LYS A 2 -14.87 -50.06 4.68
C LYS A 2 -15.84 -49.29 5.55
N VAL A 3 -15.60 -48.01 5.83
CA VAL A 3 -16.57 -47.03 6.29
C VAL A 3 -15.90 -45.66 6.17
N ARG A 4 -15.98 -44.99 5.03
CA ARG A 4 -15.70 -43.53 4.85
C ARG A 4 -16.17 -43.03 3.48
N SER A 5 -17.37 -43.39 3.05
CA SER A 5 -17.91 -42.88 1.78
C SER A 5 -19.41 -42.53 1.80
N LEU A 6 -19.96 -42.11 2.93
CA LEU A 6 -21.42 -41.91 3.02
C LEU A 6 -21.85 -40.60 3.70
N VAL A 7 -20.99 -39.61 3.84
CA VAL A 7 -21.37 -38.32 4.47
C VAL A 7 -21.30 -37.13 3.50
N VAL A 8 -20.73 -37.27 2.31
CA VAL A 8 -20.60 -36.14 1.36
C VAL A 8 -21.81 -35.98 0.43
N SER A 9 -22.67 -36.97 0.30
CA SER A 9 -23.79 -36.92 -0.64
C SER A 9 -25.07 -36.28 -0.12
N SER A 10 -25.17 -35.99 1.16
CA SER A 10 -26.41 -35.43 1.73
C SER A 10 -26.42 -33.90 1.91
N LEU A 11 -25.29 -33.21 1.75
CA LEU A 11 -25.25 -31.74 1.80
C LEU A 11 -25.53 -31.09 0.43
N SER A 12 -25.29 -31.77 -0.67
CA SER A 12 -25.49 -31.20 -2.02
C SER A 12 -26.95 -31.13 -2.46
N ALA A 13 -27.85 -31.86 -1.79
CA ALA A 13 -29.27 -31.85 -2.16
C ALA A 13 -30.09 -30.75 -1.45
N ALA A 14 -29.59 -30.16 -0.36
CA ALA A 14 -30.27 -29.11 0.38
C ALA A 14 -30.09 -27.70 -0.19
N VAL A 15 -29.03 -27.48 -0.99
CA VAL A 15 -28.73 -26.16 -1.58
C VAL A 15 -29.50 -25.92 -2.89
N LEU A 16 -29.94 -26.95 -3.59
CA LEU A 16 -30.68 -26.82 -4.83
C LEU A 16 -32.20 -26.62 -4.68
N SER A 17 -32.77 -26.74 -3.47
CA SER A 17 -34.17 -26.49 -3.24
C SER A 17 -34.54 -25.07 -2.83
N ALA A 18 -33.56 -24.19 -2.62
CA ALA A 18 -33.78 -22.79 -2.22
C ALA A 18 -33.93 -21.81 -3.40
N CYS A 19 -33.79 -22.27 -4.63
CA CYS A 19 -33.91 -21.42 -5.84
C CYS A 19 -35.23 -21.53 -6.59
N ALA A 20 -36.29 -22.11 -6.00
CA ALA A 20 -37.56 -22.36 -6.69
C ALA A 20 -38.75 -21.63 -6.09
N ASP A 21 -38.58 -20.51 -5.42
CA ASP A 21 -39.72 -19.64 -5.05
C ASP A 21 -39.65 -18.32 -5.82
N SER A 22 -40.15 -18.37 -7.08
CA SER A 22 -40.28 -17.24 -7.98
C SER A 22 -41.51 -16.37 -7.70
N SER A 23 -41.88 -16.21 -6.46
CA SER A 23 -42.98 -15.33 -6.06
C SER A 23 -42.52 -14.01 -5.45
N ALA A 24 -41.24 -13.63 -5.63
CA ALA A 24 -40.85 -12.27 -5.32
C ALA A 24 -41.65 -11.32 -6.23
N PRO A 25 -42.33 -10.32 -5.67
CA PRO A 25 -43.03 -9.32 -6.48
C PRO A 25 -42.01 -8.70 -7.46
N PRO A 26 -42.41 -8.43 -8.72
CA PRO A 26 -41.51 -7.77 -9.64
C PRO A 26 -40.99 -6.48 -8.99
N PRO A 27 -39.71 -6.12 -9.22
CA PRO A 27 -39.17 -4.89 -8.66
C PRO A 27 -40.10 -3.74 -9.06
N PRO A 28 -40.37 -2.78 -8.15
CA PRO A 28 -41.26 -1.67 -8.45
C PRO A 28 -40.74 -0.98 -9.72
N VAL A 29 -41.63 -0.86 -10.71
CA VAL A 29 -41.33 -0.07 -11.91
C VAL A 29 -41.12 1.36 -11.40
N LEU A 30 -39.89 1.86 -11.47
CA LEU A 30 -39.59 3.24 -11.16
C LEU A 30 -40.47 4.10 -12.07
N ASP A 31 -41.45 4.77 -11.50
CA ASP A 31 -42.29 5.72 -12.22
C ASP A 31 -41.36 6.78 -12.83
N SER A 32 -41.44 7.01 -14.12
CA SER A 32 -40.68 8.04 -14.82
C SER A 32 -41.00 9.47 -14.36
N LYS A 33 -41.87 9.60 -13.37
CA LYS A 33 -42.22 10.85 -12.66
C LYS A 33 -41.71 10.89 -11.23
N ALA A 34 -40.80 9.98 -10.82
CA ALA A 34 -40.11 10.12 -9.55
C ALA A 34 -39.50 11.52 -9.47
N PRO A 35 -39.65 12.22 -8.32
CA PRO A 35 -39.10 13.56 -8.15
C PRO A 35 -37.62 13.56 -8.52
N TYR A 36 -37.20 14.59 -9.20
CA TYR A 36 -35.83 14.77 -9.69
C TYR A 36 -34.86 14.48 -8.55
N ILE A 37 -33.77 13.84 -8.92
CA ILE A 37 -32.63 13.41 -8.07
C ILE A 37 -32.02 14.57 -7.25
N ASP A 38 -32.31 15.82 -7.61
CA ASP A 38 -31.84 17.03 -6.94
C ASP A 38 -32.29 17.16 -5.47
N ASP A 39 -33.35 16.44 -5.06
CA ASP A 39 -33.84 16.44 -3.66
C ASP A 39 -33.38 15.21 -2.85
N LEU A 40 -32.59 14.31 -3.45
CA LEU A 40 -31.99 13.20 -2.69
C LEU A 40 -30.77 13.73 -1.92
N PRO A 41 -30.59 13.24 -0.67
CA PRO A 41 -29.35 13.53 0.03
C PRO A 41 -28.18 13.12 -0.86
N GLU A 42 -27.17 13.98 -0.94
CA GLU A 42 -25.98 13.77 -1.75
C GLU A 42 -25.47 12.34 -1.60
N HIS A 43 -25.42 11.60 -2.71
CA HIS A 43 -24.93 10.24 -2.68
C HIS A 43 -23.43 10.25 -2.40
N ARG A 44 -23.03 9.62 -1.30
CA ARG A 44 -21.64 9.56 -0.86
C ARG A 44 -21.13 8.13 -0.99
N ILE A 45 -19.94 8.00 -1.51
CA ILE A 45 -19.27 6.72 -1.70
C ILE A 45 -18.22 6.56 -0.59
N PRO A 46 -18.41 5.63 0.36
CA PRO A 46 -17.43 5.40 1.42
C PRO A 46 -16.08 4.96 0.84
N VAL A 47 -15.01 5.37 1.49
CA VAL A 47 -13.67 4.85 1.25
C VAL A 47 -13.30 3.99 2.44
N SER A 48 -12.97 2.75 2.18
CA SER A 48 -12.66 1.74 3.20
C SER A 48 -11.35 1.03 2.87
N GLY A 49 -10.76 0.37 3.85
CA GLY A 49 -9.58 -0.44 3.63
C GLY A 49 -8.72 -0.59 4.86
N VAL A 50 -7.42 -0.71 4.66
CA VAL A 50 -6.46 -0.93 5.74
C VAL A 50 -5.33 0.09 5.68
N VAL A 51 -4.94 0.62 6.85
CA VAL A 51 -3.74 1.45 6.97
C VAL A 51 -2.56 0.52 7.26
N PHE A 52 -1.49 0.65 6.52
CA PHE A 52 -0.33 -0.21 6.68
C PHE A 52 0.99 0.56 6.53
N ASP A 53 2.04 0.01 7.13
CA ASP A 53 3.41 0.43 6.91
C ASP A 53 4.06 -0.48 5.86
N PRO A 54 4.35 0.02 4.65
CA PRO A 54 4.94 -0.78 3.59
C PRO A 54 6.36 -1.25 3.93
N GLU A 55 7.08 -0.51 4.74
CA GLU A 55 8.45 -0.82 5.14
C GLU A 55 8.46 -1.92 6.21
N ALA A 56 7.54 -1.86 7.18
CA ALA A 56 7.33 -2.94 8.14
C ALA A 56 6.81 -4.21 7.46
N MET A 57 6.05 -4.09 6.38
CA MET A 57 5.61 -5.23 5.58
C MET A 57 6.79 -5.94 4.92
N PHE A 58 7.66 -5.20 4.24
CA PHE A 58 8.88 -5.75 3.65
C PHE A 58 9.80 -6.34 4.74
N TYR A 59 10.03 -5.62 5.84
CA TYR A 59 10.83 -6.10 6.97
C TYR A 59 10.28 -7.41 7.53
N SER A 60 8.99 -7.53 7.70
CA SER A 60 8.34 -8.75 8.15
C SER A 60 8.54 -9.92 7.20
N PHE A 61 8.58 -9.64 5.91
CA PHE A 61 8.85 -10.64 4.88
C PHE A 61 10.30 -11.12 4.91
N VAL A 62 11.28 -10.21 4.88
CA VAL A 62 12.71 -10.56 4.81
C VAL A 62 13.26 -11.12 6.13
N THR A 63 12.56 -10.89 7.25
CA THR A 63 12.89 -11.43 8.57
C THR A 63 11.96 -12.58 8.98
N TRP A 64 11.29 -13.21 8.01
CA TRP A 64 10.44 -14.37 8.28
C TRP A 64 11.24 -15.46 8.97
N PRO A 65 10.75 -16.06 10.07
CA PRO A 65 11.47 -17.10 10.78
C PRO A 65 11.63 -18.31 9.87
N ALA A 66 12.86 -18.84 9.82
CA ALA A 66 13.14 -20.08 9.13
C ALA A 66 12.36 -21.23 9.81
N ASP A 67 11.92 -22.20 9.02
CA ASP A 67 11.33 -23.42 9.56
C ASP A 67 12.43 -24.18 10.35
N PRO A 68 12.25 -24.46 11.64
CA PRO A 68 13.22 -25.20 12.43
C PRO A 68 13.51 -26.64 11.90
N GLU A 69 12.53 -27.21 11.18
CA GLU A 69 12.65 -28.57 10.61
C GLU A 69 13.26 -28.55 9.20
N ASP A 70 13.16 -27.43 8.50
CA ASP A 70 13.74 -27.23 7.17
C ASP A 70 14.28 -25.80 7.00
N PRO A 71 15.39 -25.45 7.66
CA PRO A 71 15.95 -24.09 7.65
C PRO A 71 16.47 -23.63 6.28
N GLU A 72 16.67 -24.55 5.35
CA GLU A 72 17.06 -24.28 3.96
C GLU A 72 15.88 -24.48 2.98
N GLY A 73 14.72 -24.83 3.51
CA GLY A 73 13.52 -25.08 2.72
C GLY A 73 12.99 -23.87 2.01
N ALA A 74 12.25 -24.13 0.94
CA ALA A 74 11.55 -23.07 0.23
C ALA A 74 10.58 -22.34 1.19
N PRO A 75 10.53 -21.03 1.10
CA PRO A 75 9.55 -20.26 1.83
C PRO A 75 8.13 -20.78 1.57
N PRO A 76 7.21 -20.72 2.58
CA PRO A 76 5.81 -21.10 2.38
C PRO A 76 5.18 -20.36 1.20
N PRO A 77 4.16 -20.91 0.56
CA PRO A 77 3.50 -20.28 -0.58
C PRO A 77 3.10 -18.83 -0.28
N ALA A 78 3.23 -17.94 -1.25
CA ALA A 78 3.00 -16.50 -1.13
C ALA A 78 1.68 -16.14 -0.42
N LEU A 79 0.64 -16.98 -0.54
CA LEU A 79 -0.65 -16.79 0.15
C LEU A 79 -0.51 -16.89 1.69
N LEU A 80 0.39 -17.73 2.21
CA LEU A 80 0.64 -17.87 3.65
C LEU A 80 1.52 -16.73 4.18
N TYR A 81 2.39 -16.15 3.33
CA TYR A 81 3.16 -14.97 3.68
C TYR A 81 2.31 -13.70 3.64
N GLY A 82 1.41 -13.56 2.66
CA GLY A 82 0.66 -12.33 2.43
C GLY A 82 -0.12 -11.91 3.67
N MET A 83 -0.93 -12.79 4.23
CA MET A 83 -1.79 -12.46 5.36
C MET A 83 -1.02 -12.10 6.63
N PRO A 84 -0.05 -12.90 7.12
CA PRO A 84 0.72 -12.54 8.30
C PRO A 84 1.53 -11.26 8.14
N THR A 85 2.16 -11.03 6.99
CA THR A 85 2.94 -9.80 6.77
C THR A 85 2.05 -8.56 6.72
N VAL A 86 0.87 -8.64 6.11
CA VAL A 86 -0.12 -7.56 6.14
C VAL A 86 -0.60 -7.29 7.55
N MET A 87 -0.90 -8.32 8.35
CA MET A 87 -1.32 -8.14 9.74
C MET A 87 -0.23 -7.49 10.58
N ARG A 88 1.01 -7.93 10.44
CA ARG A 88 2.15 -7.36 11.17
C ARG A 88 2.48 -5.93 10.77
N SER A 89 2.21 -5.56 9.53
CA SER A 89 2.44 -4.21 9.00
C SER A 89 1.24 -3.27 9.17
N SER A 90 0.11 -3.75 9.66
CA SER A 90 -1.06 -2.92 9.91
C SER A 90 -0.80 -1.88 10.99
N VAL A 91 -1.27 -0.64 10.79
CA VAL A 91 -1.06 0.46 11.73
C VAL A 91 -2.39 0.85 12.35
N TRP A 92 -2.49 0.69 13.68
CA TRP A 92 -3.70 0.97 14.44
C TRP A 92 -3.69 2.41 14.97
N GLY A 93 -4.87 2.97 15.16
CA GLY A 93 -5.03 4.31 15.71
C GLY A 93 -4.79 5.43 14.69
N ALA A 94 -4.22 5.15 13.53
CA ALA A 94 -4.08 6.13 12.48
C ALA A 94 -5.44 6.59 11.95
N GLN A 95 -5.61 7.88 11.66
CA GLN A 95 -6.77 8.42 10.98
C GLN A 95 -6.51 8.57 9.49
N VAL A 96 -7.53 8.36 8.69
CA VAL A 96 -7.46 8.51 7.24
C VAL A 96 -8.31 9.69 6.80
N HIS A 97 -7.68 10.61 6.08
CA HIS A 97 -8.32 11.81 5.55
C HIS A 97 -8.38 11.76 4.03
N MET A 98 -9.54 12.12 3.49
CA MET A 98 -9.70 12.41 2.07
C MET A 98 -9.39 13.89 1.85
N VAL A 99 -8.42 14.15 0.99
CA VAL A 99 -7.89 15.51 0.76
C VAL A 99 -8.20 15.92 -0.67
N SER A 100 -8.81 17.09 -0.82
CA SER A 100 -9.10 17.66 -2.14
C SER A 100 -7.81 18.10 -2.87
N PRO A 101 -7.86 18.37 -4.18
CA PRO A 101 -6.72 18.91 -4.91
C PRO A 101 -6.18 20.23 -4.36
N THR A 102 -7.01 20.96 -3.62
CA THR A 102 -6.63 22.23 -2.96
C THR A 102 -6.02 22.05 -1.57
N GLY A 103 -5.91 20.80 -1.09
CA GLY A 103 -5.35 20.47 0.22
C GLY A 103 -6.36 20.49 1.38
N GLU A 104 -7.64 20.69 1.09
CA GLU A 104 -8.71 20.69 2.10
C GLU A 104 -9.11 19.25 2.47
N VAL A 105 -9.30 18.98 3.75
CA VAL A 105 -9.87 17.71 4.23
C VAL A 105 -11.37 17.72 4.03
N VAL A 106 -11.86 16.86 3.15
CA VAL A 106 -13.29 16.76 2.78
C VAL A 106 -14.03 15.66 3.54
N ASP A 107 -13.30 14.67 4.02
CA ASP A 107 -13.84 13.57 4.84
C ASP A 107 -12.74 12.90 5.67
N SER A 108 -13.12 12.22 6.73
CA SER A 108 -12.19 11.54 7.65
C SER A 108 -12.80 10.27 8.21
N SER A 109 -11.94 9.29 8.45
CA SER A 109 -12.32 8.09 9.22
C SER A 109 -12.21 8.32 10.72
N GLY A 110 -12.74 7.38 11.51
CA GLY A 110 -12.28 7.15 12.88
C GLY A 110 -10.86 6.55 12.88
N PRO A 111 -10.32 6.25 14.08
CA PRO A 111 -9.05 5.55 14.20
C PRO A 111 -9.09 4.18 13.51
N ALA A 112 -8.03 3.82 12.81
CA ALA A 112 -7.89 2.49 12.21
C ALA A 112 -7.91 1.41 13.30
N LEU A 113 -8.67 0.35 13.07
CA LEU A 113 -8.98 -0.66 14.09
C LEU A 113 -8.11 -1.92 13.96
N PRO A 114 -7.77 -2.57 15.11
CA PRO A 114 -7.12 -3.87 15.09
C PRO A 114 -8.06 -4.96 14.56
N PRO A 115 -7.58 -6.14 14.10
CA PRO A 115 -6.15 -6.46 13.95
C PRO A 115 -5.54 -6.01 12.61
N TRP A 116 -6.34 -5.51 11.68
CA TRP A 116 -5.95 -5.25 10.29
C TRP A 116 -5.63 -3.78 9.97
N GLY A 117 -5.80 -2.86 10.92
CA GLY A 117 -5.71 -1.44 10.63
C GLY A 117 -6.89 -0.93 9.77
N ASN A 118 -8.07 -1.53 9.94
CA ASN A 118 -9.25 -1.21 9.15
C ASN A 118 -9.75 0.20 9.41
N PHE A 119 -10.13 0.89 8.36
CA PHE A 119 -10.78 2.19 8.42
C PHE A 119 -11.97 2.27 7.47
N GLN A 120 -12.88 3.17 7.75
CA GLN A 120 -13.95 3.56 6.84
C GLN A 120 -14.26 5.06 7.03
N THR A 121 -14.45 5.76 5.93
CA THR A 121 -14.92 7.16 5.92
C THR A 121 -16.42 7.23 5.76
N ARG A 122 -17.00 8.44 5.96
CA ARG A 122 -18.42 8.67 5.69
C ARG A 122 -18.74 8.68 4.19
N GLY A 123 -17.73 8.94 3.38
CA GLY A 123 -17.81 8.89 1.94
C GLY A 123 -17.52 10.22 1.24
N LEU A 124 -17.11 10.10 0.01
CA LEU A 124 -16.89 11.21 -0.92
C LEU A 124 -18.16 11.47 -1.72
N PRO A 125 -18.42 12.72 -2.13
CA PRO A 125 -19.43 13.00 -3.14
C PRO A 125 -19.17 12.15 -4.39
N ALA A 126 -20.23 11.59 -4.96
CA ALA A 126 -20.13 10.75 -6.16
C ALA A 126 -19.87 11.64 -7.40
N ASP A 127 -18.64 12.09 -7.55
CA ASP A 127 -18.18 12.90 -8.68
C ASP A 127 -16.89 12.29 -9.28
N PRO A 128 -16.95 11.68 -10.47
CA PRO A 128 -15.79 11.10 -11.12
C PRO A 128 -14.78 12.13 -11.64
N THR A 129 -15.13 13.40 -11.67
CA THR A 129 -14.27 14.47 -12.21
C THR A 129 -13.36 15.10 -11.17
N VAL A 130 -13.64 14.88 -9.88
CA VAL A 130 -12.85 15.42 -8.78
C VAL A 130 -11.92 14.35 -8.24
N PRO A 131 -10.59 14.48 -8.44
CA PRO A 131 -9.62 13.58 -7.83
C PRO A 131 -9.40 13.96 -6.37
N TYR A 132 -9.26 12.95 -5.51
CA TYR A 132 -8.90 13.11 -4.11
C TYR A 132 -7.61 12.36 -3.81
N LEU A 133 -6.80 12.88 -2.88
CA LEU A 133 -5.68 12.15 -2.30
C LEU A 133 -6.09 11.59 -0.94
N ILE A 134 -5.41 10.53 -0.54
CA ILE A 134 -5.59 9.91 0.77
C ILE A 134 -4.39 10.25 1.62
N ARG A 135 -4.63 10.77 2.83
CA ARG A 135 -3.60 11.03 3.82
C ARG A 135 -3.88 10.22 5.08
N ALA A 136 -2.92 9.38 5.48
CA ALA A 136 -2.95 8.70 6.77
C ALA A 136 -2.15 9.52 7.79
N GLU A 137 -2.72 9.72 8.97
CA GLU A 137 -2.10 10.48 10.07
C GLU A 137 -2.10 9.64 11.35
N PRO A 138 -0.99 9.61 12.11
CA PRO A 138 -1.00 9.04 13.44
C PRO A 138 -1.82 9.93 14.40
N ALA A 139 -2.37 9.35 15.45
CA ALA A 139 -2.99 10.14 16.51
C ALA A 139 -1.94 11.06 17.15
N GLU A 140 -2.33 12.30 17.48
CA GLU A 140 -1.43 13.29 18.07
C GLU A 140 -0.81 12.77 19.39
N GLY A 141 0.51 12.85 19.50
CA GLY A 141 1.26 12.42 20.68
C GLY A 141 1.32 10.90 20.88
N LEU A 142 0.74 10.12 19.99
CA LEU A 142 0.77 8.66 20.05
C LEU A 142 1.89 8.11 19.17
N MET A 143 2.76 7.31 19.76
CA MET A 143 3.65 6.42 18.98
C MET A 143 2.86 5.17 18.62
N VAL A 144 2.61 4.99 17.34
CA VAL A 144 1.91 3.83 16.83
C VAL A 144 2.94 2.94 16.17
N GLY A 145 3.15 1.74 16.70
CA GLY A 145 3.92 0.70 16.04
C GLY A 145 3.02 -0.04 15.06
N ALA A 146 3.60 -0.59 14.01
CA ALA A 146 2.94 -1.64 13.25
C ALA A 146 2.61 -2.80 14.21
N SER A 147 1.42 -3.38 14.08
CA SER A 147 0.99 -4.39 15.05
C SER A 147 1.83 -5.65 14.95
N ASP A 148 2.50 -6.02 16.02
CA ASP A 148 3.11 -7.34 16.16
C ASP A 148 2.04 -8.32 16.65
N PHE A 149 1.27 -8.84 15.70
CA PHE A 149 0.11 -9.68 16.00
C PHE A 149 0.51 -11.09 16.47
N PHE A 150 1.72 -11.50 16.14
CA PHE A 150 2.18 -12.84 16.50
C PHE A 150 2.91 -12.84 17.84
N PRO A 151 2.76 -13.88 18.66
CA PRO A 151 3.48 -13.98 19.90
C PRO A 151 5.00 -14.12 19.66
N PRO A 152 5.84 -13.67 20.60
CA PRO A 152 7.30 -13.74 20.46
C PRO A 152 7.83 -15.14 20.16
N GLU A 153 7.12 -16.18 20.64
CA GLU A 153 7.47 -17.59 20.44
C GLU A 153 7.36 -18.01 18.95
N ALA A 154 6.65 -17.25 18.14
CA ALA A 154 6.59 -17.50 16.71
C ALA A 154 7.90 -17.15 15.98
N GLY A 155 8.87 -16.53 16.66
CA GLY A 155 10.21 -16.29 16.14
C GLY A 155 10.33 -15.11 15.17
N PHE A 156 9.29 -14.33 14.97
CA PHE A 156 9.36 -13.14 14.12
C PHE A 156 10.23 -12.04 14.75
N ALA A 157 11.03 -11.38 13.95
CA ALA A 157 11.75 -10.20 14.39
C ALA A 157 10.75 -9.11 14.83
N PRO A 158 10.95 -8.47 16.00
CA PRO A 158 10.04 -7.41 16.47
C PRO A 158 10.08 -6.21 15.53
N ILE A 159 8.91 -5.64 15.24
CA ILE A 159 8.81 -4.39 14.50
C ILE A 159 9.07 -3.24 15.50
N PRO A 160 10.01 -2.34 15.22
CA PRO A 160 10.31 -1.23 16.12
C PRO A 160 9.09 -0.33 16.37
N ALA A 161 8.81 -0.02 17.63
CA ALA A 161 7.79 0.95 18.01
C ALA A 161 8.38 2.36 17.87
N VAL A 162 8.09 3.02 16.76
CA VAL A 162 8.66 4.34 16.40
C VAL A 162 7.54 5.34 16.13
N PRO A 163 7.83 6.67 16.19
CA PRO A 163 6.91 7.68 15.68
C PRO A 163 6.60 7.48 14.21
N TYR A 164 5.32 7.61 13.85
CA TYR A 164 4.85 7.69 12.47
C TYR A 164 4.53 9.12 12.09
N TYR A 165 4.58 9.40 10.80
CA TYR A 165 4.39 10.74 10.26
C TYR A 165 3.22 10.78 9.28
N PRO A 166 2.47 11.91 9.21
CA PRO A 166 1.42 12.07 8.22
C PRO A 166 1.95 11.78 6.82
N THR A 167 1.32 10.82 6.14
CA THR A 167 1.77 10.35 4.83
C THR A 167 0.65 10.45 3.81
N THR A 168 0.90 11.15 2.70
CA THR A 168 -0.05 11.30 1.60
C THR A 168 0.23 10.25 0.52
N SER A 169 -0.77 9.43 0.19
CA SER A 169 -0.69 8.53 -0.96
C SER A 169 -0.86 9.32 -2.25
N MET A 170 0.15 9.27 -3.14
CA MET A 170 0.20 10.06 -4.38
C MET A 170 -0.57 9.43 -5.54
N ARG A 171 -1.46 8.50 -5.27
CA ARG A 171 -2.37 7.92 -6.25
C ARG A 171 -3.75 8.55 -6.08
N PRO A 172 -4.14 9.48 -6.97
CA PRO A 172 -5.45 10.10 -6.90
C PRO A 172 -6.57 9.07 -7.09
N ILE A 173 -7.63 9.23 -6.33
CA ILE A 173 -8.86 8.45 -6.48
C ILE A 173 -10.01 9.36 -6.89
N ALA A 174 -10.94 8.83 -7.67
CA ALA A 174 -12.21 9.49 -7.99
C ALA A 174 -13.37 8.66 -7.45
N ALA A 175 -14.38 9.33 -6.91
CA ALA A 175 -15.56 8.66 -6.37
C ALA A 175 -16.46 8.17 -7.51
N THR A 176 -16.18 6.97 -7.99
CA THR A 176 -16.95 6.30 -9.04
C THR A 176 -17.60 5.03 -8.49
N GLY A 177 -18.75 4.68 -9.00
CA GLY A 177 -19.45 3.46 -8.59
C GLY A 177 -20.54 3.69 -7.57
N THR A 178 -21.10 2.61 -7.06
CA THR A 178 -22.31 2.63 -6.23
C THR A 178 -22.13 2.05 -4.83
N GLN A 179 -20.97 1.47 -4.52
CA GLN A 179 -20.76 0.77 -3.25
C GLN A 179 -19.71 1.49 -2.39
N CYS A 180 -18.48 1.05 -2.47
CA CYS A 180 -17.38 1.70 -1.79
C CYS A 180 -16.09 1.63 -2.62
N LEU A 181 -15.13 2.48 -2.26
CA LEU A 181 -13.78 2.44 -2.80
C LEU A 181 -12.85 1.77 -1.80
N ILE A 182 -12.18 0.71 -2.22
CA ILE A 182 -11.21 0.01 -1.37
C ILE A 182 -9.83 0.61 -1.63
N GLN A 183 -9.19 1.07 -0.56
CA GLN A 183 -7.88 1.70 -0.61
C GLN A 183 -7.00 1.24 0.56
N SER A 184 -5.71 1.19 0.32
CA SER A 184 -4.72 0.86 1.35
C SER A 184 -3.70 1.99 1.45
N PRO A 185 -4.01 3.05 2.20
CA PRO A 185 -3.09 4.14 2.41
C PRO A 185 -1.87 3.67 3.21
N ALA A 186 -0.69 4.13 2.77
CA ALA A 186 0.53 3.92 3.50
C ALA A 186 0.71 4.98 4.60
N ILE A 187 1.35 4.58 5.69
CA ILE A 187 1.92 5.48 6.68
C ILE A 187 3.34 5.02 6.99
N VAL A 188 4.29 5.93 7.12
CA VAL A 188 5.70 5.60 7.30
C VAL A 188 6.24 6.17 8.61
N GLY A 189 7.18 5.43 9.20
CA GLY A 189 7.79 5.74 10.49
C GLY A 189 9.29 6.03 10.40
N GLU A 190 9.90 6.28 11.56
CA GLU A 190 11.34 6.58 11.67
C GLU A 190 12.23 5.38 11.37
N ALA A 191 11.74 4.15 11.53
CA ALA A 191 12.56 2.96 11.40
C ALA A 191 12.87 2.55 9.94
N GLY A 192 12.24 3.21 8.97
CA GLY A 192 12.41 2.95 7.54
C GLY A 192 13.19 4.03 6.80
N ALA A 193 12.76 4.35 5.58
CA ALA A 193 13.42 5.28 4.68
C ALA A 193 13.58 6.69 5.24
N LEU A 194 12.61 7.18 6.03
CA LEU A 194 12.73 8.51 6.63
C LEU A 194 13.92 8.62 7.58
N GLY A 195 14.14 7.58 8.41
CA GLY A 195 15.31 7.52 9.30
C GLY A 195 16.61 7.45 8.51
N ALA A 196 16.67 6.58 7.52
CA ALA A 196 17.83 6.44 6.63
C ALA A 196 18.15 7.76 5.91
N LEU A 197 17.12 8.45 5.41
CA LEU A 197 17.27 9.75 4.74
C LEU A 197 17.77 10.84 5.67
N ALA A 198 17.25 10.91 6.92
CA ALA A 198 17.72 11.88 7.91
C ALA A 198 19.18 11.65 8.26
N GLN A 199 19.64 10.40 8.34
CA GLN A 199 21.05 10.07 8.59
C GLN A 199 21.96 10.54 7.44
N VAL A 200 21.67 10.16 6.19
CA VAL A 200 22.51 10.53 5.06
C VAL A 200 22.56 12.05 4.84
N ILE A 201 21.43 12.75 4.99
CA ILE A 201 21.40 14.22 4.90
C ILE A 201 22.24 14.86 6.03
N SER A 202 22.19 14.31 7.25
CA SER A 202 23.03 14.80 8.37
C SER A 202 24.52 14.65 8.07
N GLU A 203 24.92 13.51 7.49
CA GLU A 203 26.29 13.24 7.10
C GLU A 203 26.76 14.17 5.98
N GLU A 204 25.95 14.36 4.94
CA GLU A 204 26.27 15.24 3.80
C GLU A 204 26.39 16.71 4.20
N THR A 205 25.50 17.17 5.06
CA THR A 205 25.45 18.61 5.42
C THR A 205 26.28 18.95 6.65
N GLY A 206 26.74 17.97 7.42
CA GLY A 206 27.39 18.17 8.70
C GLY A 206 26.48 18.79 9.76
N THR A 207 25.15 18.79 9.51
CA THR A 207 24.13 19.34 10.42
C THR A 207 23.12 18.26 10.73
N SER A 208 22.85 18.03 12.02
CA SER A 208 21.88 17.03 12.43
C SER A 208 20.49 17.33 11.87
N MET A 209 19.93 16.40 11.11
CA MET A 209 18.58 16.40 10.58
C MET A 209 17.77 15.39 11.40
N SER A 210 16.68 15.84 12.04
CA SER A 210 15.73 14.92 12.66
C SER A 210 14.66 14.50 11.64
N VAL A 211 14.11 13.29 11.78
CA VAL A 211 13.02 12.82 10.94
C VAL A 211 11.80 13.73 11.08
N ALA A 212 11.48 14.17 12.30
CA ALA A 212 10.41 15.13 12.53
C ALA A 212 10.59 16.43 11.73
N SER A 213 11.82 16.98 11.67
CA SER A 213 12.12 18.16 10.84
C SER A 213 12.05 17.87 9.34
N LEU A 214 12.42 16.67 8.93
CA LEU A 214 12.35 16.23 7.53
C LEU A 214 10.90 16.10 7.07
N ALA A 215 10.04 15.53 7.91
CA ALA A 215 8.64 15.24 7.64
C ALA A 215 7.70 16.45 7.88
N ASP A 216 8.20 17.55 8.44
CA ASP A 216 7.40 18.72 8.79
C ASP A 216 6.87 19.43 7.53
N ALA A 217 5.56 19.32 7.30
CA ALA A 217 4.88 19.99 6.20
C ALA A 217 4.93 21.54 6.31
N ALA A 218 5.03 22.09 7.53
CA ALA A 218 5.11 23.54 7.74
C ALA A 218 6.43 24.12 7.22
N SER A 219 7.48 23.31 7.06
CA SER A 219 8.74 23.70 6.42
C SER A 219 8.58 24.02 4.92
N GLY A 220 7.49 23.60 4.29
CA GLY A 220 7.28 23.68 2.86
C GLY A 220 8.13 22.68 2.04
N ARG A 221 8.91 21.83 2.69
CA ARG A 221 9.66 20.74 2.07
C ARG A 221 8.71 19.59 1.73
N SER A 222 8.98 18.92 0.64
CA SER A 222 8.30 17.68 0.27
C SER A 222 9.28 16.52 0.23
N VAL A 223 8.88 15.38 0.78
CA VAL A 223 9.60 14.10 0.70
C VAL A 223 8.67 13.09 0.04
N ALA A 224 9.02 12.65 -1.18
CA ALA A 224 8.26 11.62 -1.85
C ALA A 224 9.03 10.29 -1.81
N LEU A 225 8.40 9.29 -1.22
CA LEU A 225 8.89 7.93 -1.18
C LEU A 225 8.28 7.16 -2.36
N LEU A 226 9.13 6.70 -3.27
CA LEU A 226 8.75 6.08 -4.54
C LEU A 226 9.27 4.65 -4.55
N TRP A 227 8.38 3.67 -4.52
CA TRP A 227 8.78 2.26 -4.48
C TRP A 227 8.27 1.51 -5.71
N VAL A 228 9.21 0.95 -6.47
CA VAL A 228 8.93 0.16 -7.67
C VAL A 228 8.71 -1.29 -7.27
N TYR A 229 7.61 -1.85 -7.74
CA TYR A 229 7.20 -3.24 -7.50
C TYR A 229 7.22 -4.03 -8.81
N SER A 230 7.47 -5.33 -8.70
CA SER A 230 7.49 -6.25 -9.83
C SER A 230 6.13 -6.31 -10.53
N PRO A 231 6.09 -6.68 -11.82
CA PRO A 231 4.84 -6.84 -12.59
C PRO A 231 4.15 -8.16 -12.26
N SER A 232 3.98 -8.46 -10.99
CA SER A 232 3.40 -9.72 -10.52
C SER A 232 1.90 -9.58 -10.25
N PRO A 233 1.14 -10.70 -10.19
CA PRO A 233 -0.25 -10.69 -9.75
C PRO A 233 -0.43 -9.98 -8.41
N VAL A 234 -1.62 -9.44 -8.17
CA VAL A 234 -1.94 -8.45 -7.12
C VAL A 234 -1.35 -8.77 -5.73
N LEU A 235 -1.24 -10.02 -5.33
CA LEU A 235 -0.67 -10.38 -4.03
C LEU A 235 0.85 -10.26 -3.99
N ASP A 236 1.53 -10.67 -5.06
CA ASP A 236 2.98 -10.60 -5.15
C ASP A 236 3.46 -9.15 -5.25
N ALA A 237 2.70 -8.29 -5.92
CA ALA A 237 3.00 -6.86 -6.03
C ALA A 237 3.05 -6.11 -4.69
N PHE A 238 2.49 -6.67 -3.63
CA PHE A 238 2.61 -6.10 -2.28
C PHE A 238 3.89 -6.51 -1.56
N LEU A 239 4.48 -7.64 -1.95
CA LEU A 239 5.54 -8.30 -1.20
C LEU A 239 6.90 -8.21 -1.90
N PHE A 240 6.92 -8.09 -3.22
CA PHE A 240 8.14 -8.18 -4.01
C PHE A 240 8.45 -6.86 -4.74
N PRO A 241 9.16 -5.94 -4.07
CA PRO A 241 9.71 -4.78 -4.75
C PRO A 241 10.65 -5.21 -5.88
N SER A 242 10.76 -4.38 -6.91
CA SER A 242 11.71 -4.59 -8.01
C SER A 242 13.11 -4.19 -7.58
N GLY A 243 14.06 -5.11 -7.64
CA GLY A 243 15.47 -4.79 -7.42
C GLY A 243 16.17 -4.23 -8.66
N ASP A 244 17.34 -3.65 -8.46
CA ASP A 244 18.25 -3.18 -9.51
C ASP A 244 17.65 -2.11 -10.45
N ILE A 245 16.88 -1.22 -9.88
CA ILE A 245 16.30 -0.07 -10.58
C ILE A 245 17.23 1.14 -10.44
N ALA A 246 17.53 1.81 -11.54
CA ALA A 246 18.12 3.15 -11.55
C ALA A 246 17.05 4.22 -11.68
N ALA A 247 17.24 5.39 -11.09
CA ALA A 247 16.29 6.48 -11.21
C ALA A 247 16.98 7.84 -11.39
N GLU A 248 16.31 8.72 -12.14
CA GLU A 248 16.75 10.11 -12.36
C GLU A 248 15.57 11.06 -12.16
N THR A 249 15.85 12.26 -11.66
CA THR A 249 14.85 13.30 -11.43
C THR A 249 15.12 14.58 -12.20
N THR A 250 14.07 15.25 -12.63
CA THR A 250 14.19 16.58 -13.27
C THR A 250 14.36 17.72 -12.26
N ALA A 251 14.01 17.50 -10.97
CA ALA A 251 14.15 18.48 -9.91
C ALA A 251 14.23 17.81 -8.53
N GLY A 252 14.80 18.51 -7.56
CA GLY A 252 15.01 17.98 -6.21
C GLY A 252 16.28 17.12 -6.09
N THR A 253 16.41 16.44 -4.97
CA THR A 253 17.52 15.51 -4.69
C THR A 253 16.95 14.12 -4.50
N LEU A 254 17.48 13.16 -5.24
CA LEU A 254 17.06 11.76 -5.18
C LEU A 254 18.08 10.94 -4.39
N TYR A 255 17.56 10.07 -3.52
CA TYR A 255 18.34 9.11 -2.74
C TYR A 255 17.81 7.71 -3.02
N ALA A 256 18.70 6.76 -3.30
CA ALA A 256 18.38 5.35 -3.32
C ALA A 256 18.24 4.86 -1.88
N ILE A 257 17.18 4.13 -1.60
CA ILE A 257 16.93 3.46 -0.31
C ILE A 257 17.15 1.97 -0.53
N ASP A 258 17.98 1.39 0.31
CA ASP A 258 18.30 -0.02 0.28
C ASP A 258 18.13 -0.66 1.65
N TRP A 259 18.29 -1.97 1.69
CA TRP A 259 18.12 -2.75 2.90
C TRP A 259 19.25 -3.78 3.05
N ALA A 260 19.67 -3.96 4.29
CA ALA A 260 20.52 -5.08 4.69
C ALA A 260 20.06 -5.58 6.08
N PRO A 261 20.37 -6.82 6.47
CA PRO A 261 20.01 -7.32 7.79
C PRO A 261 20.47 -6.36 8.89
N PRO A 262 19.62 -6.04 9.89
CA PRO A 262 19.98 -5.10 10.95
C PRO A 262 21.30 -5.47 11.64
N GLY A 263 22.13 -4.46 11.85
CA GLY A 263 23.47 -4.63 12.46
C GLY A 263 24.58 -5.10 11.52
N SER A 264 24.28 -5.36 10.24
CA SER A 264 25.29 -5.74 9.25
C SER A 264 26.03 -4.56 8.61
N PHE A 265 25.49 -3.35 8.76
CA PHE A 265 25.99 -2.13 8.15
C PHE A 265 25.91 -0.96 9.13
N LEU A 266 26.92 -0.06 9.13
CA LEU A 266 26.90 1.15 9.96
C LEU A 266 25.97 2.21 9.36
N GLY A 267 25.21 2.89 10.20
CA GLY A 267 24.27 3.93 9.76
C GLY A 267 22.92 3.41 9.27
N GLN A 268 22.60 2.15 9.53
CA GLN A 268 21.27 1.60 9.26
C GLN A 268 20.25 2.03 10.33
N THR A 269 18.99 2.09 9.92
CA THR A 269 17.85 2.14 10.84
C THR A 269 17.66 0.81 11.56
N GLU A 270 16.80 0.78 12.57
CA GLU A 270 16.49 -0.43 13.34
C GLU A 270 15.89 -1.55 12.46
N MET A 271 15.19 -1.21 11.39
CA MET A 271 14.69 -2.16 10.40
C MET A 271 15.69 -2.49 9.29
N GLY A 272 16.91 -1.96 9.31
CA GLY A 272 17.95 -2.28 8.33
C GLY A 272 17.96 -1.42 7.07
N TYR A 273 17.12 -0.38 6.99
CA TYR A 273 17.15 0.56 5.86
C TYR A 273 18.34 1.51 5.94
N PHE A 274 18.91 1.82 4.80
CA PHE A 274 19.94 2.85 4.65
C PHE A 274 19.75 3.60 3.33
N ALA A 275 20.27 4.81 3.25
CA ALA A 275 20.15 5.67 2.08
C ALA A 275 21.51 5.99 1.48
N THR A 276 21.58 6.06 0.17
CA THR A 276 22.75 6.51 -0.58
C THR A 276 22.35 7.57 -1.58
N ARG A 277 23.23 8.56 -1.77
CA ARG A 277 23.03 9.53 -2.83
C ARG A 277 23.59 8.95 -4.13
N ASP A 278 22.83 9.11 -5.20
CA ASP A 278 23.20 8.64 -6.54
C ASP A 278 23.51 7.13 -6.59
N GLY A 279 22.54 6.34 -6.99
CA GLY A 279 22.73 4.90 -7.06
C GLY A 279 21.57 4.15 -7.71
N VAL A 280 21.86 2.89 -7.97
CA VAL A 280 20.86 1.89 -8.30
C VAL A 280 20.35 1.33 -6.98
N SER A 281 19.04 1.37 -6.75
CA SER A 281 18.46 0.74 -5.58
C SER A 281 18.24 -0.75 -5.84
N THR A 282 18.76 -1.58 -4.94
CA THR A 282 18.50 -3.03 -4.95
C THR A 282 17.09 -3.39 -4.52
N LEU A 283 16.33 -2.42 -4.00
CA LEU A 283 14.92 -2.54 -3.67
C LEU A 283 13.99 -1.83 -4.67
N GLY A 284 14.54 -1.07 -5.63
CA GLY A 284 13.76 -0.15 -6.44
C GLY A 284 13.07 0.95 -5.62
N TYR A 285 13.62 1.30 -4.46
CA TYR A 285 13.03 2.24 -3.52
C TYR A 285 13.83 3.55 -3.47
N TYR A 286 13.12 4.68 -3.58
CA TYR A 286 13.73 5.99 -3.68
C TYR A 286 13.04 7.01 -2.79
N ALA A 287 13.83 7.93 -2.25
CA ALA A 287 13.34 9.13 -1.56
C ALA A 287 13.73 10.37 -2.39
N LEU A 288 12.74 11.11 -2.85
CA LEU A 288 12.91 12.39 -3.52
C LEU A 288 12.65 13.54 -2.54
N VAL A 289 13.65 14.38 -2.31
CA VAL A 289 13.56 15.58 -1.47
C VAL A 289 13.45 16.80 -2.33
N VAL A 290 12.36 17.56 -2.19
CA VAL A 290 12.10 18.80 -2.92
C VAL A 290 12.05 19.96 -1.94
N GLN A 291 12.89 20.98 -2.19
CA GLN A 291 12.94 22.16 -1.32
C GLN A 291 11.77 23.12 -1.58
N PRO A 292 11.39 23.94 -0.59
CA PRO A 292 10.36 24.96 -0.76
C PRO A 292 10.66 25.88 -1.95
N GLY A 293 9.60 26.23 -2.69
CA GLY A 293 9.73 27.15 -3.84
C GLY A 293 10.22 26.50 -5.14
N THR A 294 10.47 25.19 -5.15
CA THR A 294 10.69 24.47 -6.41
C THR A 294 9.38 24.42 -7.17
N ALA A 295 9.24 25.28 -8.16
CA ALA A 295 8.00 25.40 -8.94
C ALA A 295 8.06 24.49 -10.18
N GLY A 296 6.91 23.99 -10.59
CA GLY A 296 6.72 23.31 -11.85
C GLY A 296 6.46 21.82 -11.75
N ALA A 297 6.27 21.23 -12.92
CA ALA A 297 6.15 19.79 -13.05
C ALA A 297 7.48 19.11 -12.79
N LEU A 298 7.40 17.99 -12.12
CA LEU A 298 8.58 17.17 -11.85
C LEU A 298 8.34 15.76 -12.38
N THR A 299 9.40 15.14 -12.86
CA THR A 299 9.38 13.75 -13.34
C THR A 299 10.53 12.99 -12.70
N VAL A 300 10.24 11.78 -12.22
CA VAL A 300 11.25 10.78 -11.89
C VAL A 300 11.12 9.65 -12.90
N SER A 301 12.18 9.40 -13.66
CA SER A 301 12.28 8.31 -14.62
C SER A 301 13.01 7.13 -13.99
N PHE A 302 12.61 5.92 -14.34
CA PHE A 302 13.17 4.69 -13.80
C PHE A 302 13.64 3.79 -14.93
N VAL A 303 14.74 3.09 -14.70
CA VAL A 303 15.32 2.13 -15.64
C VAL A 303 15.65 0.86 -14.88
N ASP A 304 15.10 -0.25 -15.32
CA ASP A 304 15.53 -1.57 -14.87
C ASP A 304 16.90 -1.89 -15.45
N THR A 305 17.89 -2.08 -14.60
CA THR A 305 19.29 -2.29 -14.99
C THR A 305 19.66 -3.77 -15.07
N LEU A 306 18.77 -4.66 -14.65
CA LEU A 306 18.99 -6.10 -14.69
C LEU A 306 18.53 -6.68 -16.02
N GLU A 307 19.41 -7.47 -16.63
CA GLU A 307 19.07 -8.28 -17.79
C GLU A 307 18.88 -9.74 -17.34
N ASP A 308 17.63 -10.16 -17.24
CA ASP A 308 17.28 -11.52 -16.89
C ASP A 308 16.08 -11.98 -17.77
N PRO A 309 16.38 -12.66 -18.90
CA PRO A 309 15.33 -13.13 -19.81
C PRO A 309 14.40 -14.18 -19.20
N GLU A 310 14.85 -14.95 -18.18
CA GLU A 310 14.02 -15.95 -17.53
C GLU A 310 12.93 -15.29 -16.67
N MET A 311 13.23 -14.12 -16.10
CA MET A 311 12.26 -13.28 -15.39
C MET A 311 11.58 -12.24 -16.30
N GLY A 312 11.87 -12.23 -17.60
CA GLY A 312 11.33 -11.25 -18.53
C GLY A 312 11.85 -9.82 -18.30
N ARG A 313 13.06 -9.66 -17.76
CA ARG A 313 13.69 -8.36 -17.52
C ARG A 313 14.61 -7.97 -18.71
N PRO A 314 14.81 -6.66 -18.98
CA PRO A 314 14.38 -5.52 -18.18
C PRO A 314 12.88 -5.22 -18.31
N TRP A 315 12.27 -4.79 -17.20
CA TRP A 315 10.88 -4.36 -17.16
C TRP A 315 10.73 -2.89 -17.53
N GLU A 316 9.58 -2.53 -18.08
CA GLU A 316 9.21 -1.14 -18.26
C GLU A 316 8.64 -0.57 -16.96
N VAL A 317 9.25 0.49 -16.43
CA VAL A 317 8.77 1.17 -15.23
C VAL A 317 8.15 2.51 -15.62
N PRO A 318 6.88 2.76 -15.31
CA PRO A 318 6.24 4.02 -15.65
C PRO A 318 6.91 5.16 -14.88
N PRO A 319 7.14 6.33 -15.51
CA PRO A 319 7.70 7.48 -14.82
C PRO A 319 6.69 8.00 -13.76
N PHE A 320 7.22 8.47 -12.64
CA PHE A 320 6.43 9.23 -11.70
C PHE A 320 6.38 10.69 -12.16
N PHE A 321 5.20 11.17 -12.44
CA PHE A 321 4.96 12.55 -12.87
C PHE A 321 3.97 13.24 -11.94
N VAL A 322 4.31 14.46 -11.52
CA VAL A 322 3.45 15.28 -10.67
C VAL A 322 3.61 16.77 -10.99
N GLN A 323 2.52 17.50 -10.95
CA GLN A 323 2.48 18.96 -11.15
C GLN A 323 2.97 19.75 -9.93
N GLY A 324 3.13 19.10 -8.80
CA GLY A 324 3.63 19.61 -7.54
C GLY A 324 3.44 18.58 -6.45
N LEU A 325 4.40 18.48 -5.55
CA LEU A 325 4.31 17.60 -4.40
C LEU A 325 3.69 18.35 -3.22
N PRO A 326 2.77 17.75 -2.48
CA PRO A 326 2.31 18.33 -1.22
C PRO A 326 3.50 18.42 -0.24
N PRO A 327 3.57 19.48 0.58
CA PRO A 327 4.56 19.54 1.64
C PRO A 327 4.37 18.40 2.64
N GLY A 328 5.49 17.97 3.25
CA GLY A 328 5.54 16.81 4.14
C GLY A 328 5.84 15.52 3.40
N VAL A 329 5.41 14.38 3.94
CA VAL A 329 5.73 13.06 3.43
C VAL A 329 4.63 12.55 2.50
N SER A 330 5.05 11.99 1.40
CA SER A 330 4.16 11.27 0.47
C SER A 330 4.78 9.92 0.10
N PHE A 331 3.90 8.98 -0.27
CA PHE A 331 4.28 7.63 -0.67
C PHE A 331 3.52 7.21 -1.91
N THR A 332 4.20 6.52 -2.83
CA THR A 332 3.54 5.86 -3.96
C THR A 332 4.22 4.54 -4.31
N ARG A 333 3.42 3.59 -4.72
CA ARG A 333 3.86 2.35 -5.36
C ARG A 333 3.77 2.50 -6.86
N LEU A 334 4.85 2.15 -7.54
CA LEU A 334 4.94 2.12 -8.99
C LEU A 334 5.06 0.65 -9.40
N PHE A 335 4.23 0.20 -10.31
CA PHE A 335 4.28 -1.19 -10.77
C PHE A 335 5.01 -1.23 -12.11
N ALA A 336 6.08 -2.01 -12.15
CA ALA A 336 6.76 -2.31 -13.40
C ALA A 336 5.85 -3.14 -14.31
N MET A 337 6.07 -3.06 -15.59
CA MET A 337 5.33 -3.82 -16.61
C MET A 337 6.28 -4.80 -17.27
N ALA A 338 5.98 -6.09 -17.18
CA ALA A 338 6.68 -7.08 -17.99
C ALA A 338 6.27 -6.92 -19.46
N PRO A 339 7.21 -7.12 -20.41
CA PRO A 339 6.83 -7.29 -21.80
C PRO A 339 5.83 -8.44 -21.85
N MET A 340 4.61 -8.17 -22.33
CA MET A 340 3.61 -9.23 -22.45
C MET A 340 4.15 -10.28 -23.41
N PRO A 341 4.31 -11.54 -22.98
CA PRO A 341 4.50 -12.61 -23.94
C PRO A 341 3.30 -12.60 -24.90
N PRO A 342 3.49 -12.96 -26.18
CA PRO A 342 2.35 -13.13 -27.06
C PRO A 342 1.38 -14.08 -26.35
N VAL A 343 0.16 -13.61 -26.12
CA VAL A 343 -0.87 -14.37 -25.44
C VAL A 343 -1.14 -15.58 -26.34
N GLU A 344 -0.64 -16.75 -25.99
CA GLU A 344 -1.21 -17.99 -26.47
C GLU A 344 -2.59 -18.05 -25.81
N GLU A 345 -3.58 -17.49 -26.51
CA GLU A 345 -4.97 -17.60 -26.11
C GLU A 345 -5.30 -19.08 -26.00
N ASN A 346 -5.29 -19.60 -24.81
CA ASN A 346 -5.95 -20.86 -24.52
C ASN A 346 -7.46 -20.55 -24.47
N PRO A 347 -8.24 -20.86 -25.54
CA PRO A 347 -9.64 -20.46 -25.61
C PRO A 347 -10.53 -21.19 -24.59
N TYR A 348 -9.94 -22.02 -23.75
CA TYR A 348 -10.62 -22.85 -22.75
C TYR A 348 -10.27 -22.48 -21.30
N GLU A 349 -9.39 -21.52 -21.08
CA GLU A 349 -9.03 -21.07 -19.73
C GLU A 349 -9.83 -19.82 -19.39
N GLU A 350 -10.90 -20.01 -18.61
CA GLU A 350 -11.61 -18.87 -18.05
C GLU A 350 -10.65 -18.11 -17.12
N PRO A 351 -10.48 -16.79 -17.27
CA PRO A 351 -9.65 -16.01 -16.36
C PRO A 351 -10.16 -16.20 -14.93
N ALA A 352 -9.25 -16.46 -14.01
CA ALA A 352 -9.59 -16.56 -12.60
C ALA A 352 -10.36 -15.29 -12.16
N PRO A 353 -11.51 -15.44 -11.49
CA PRO A 353 -12.25 -14.27 -11.02
C PRO A 353 -11.34 -13.42 -10.12
N PRO A 354 -11.39 -12.09 -10.27
CA PRO A 354 -10.61 -11.21 -9.40
C PRO A 354 -10.97 -11.48 -7.93
N PRO A 355 -10.00 -11.38 -7.00
CA PRO A 355 -10.26 -11.58 -5.59
C PRO A 355 -11.33 -10.60 -5.11
N ASP A 356 -12.35 -11.12 -4.42
CA ASP A 356 -13.42 -10.31 -3.85
C ASP A 356 -12.98 -9.70 -2.51
N PHE A 357 -12.66 -8.42 -2.53
CA PHE A 357 -12.39 -7.62 -1.33
C PHE A 357 -13.64 -6.91 -0.80
N GLY A 358 -14.81 -7.27 -1.29
CA GLY A 358 -16.08 -6.62 -0.91
C GLY A 358 -16.35 -6.62 0.60
N PHE A 359 -15.76 -7.56 1.36
CA PHE A 359 -15.87 -7.58 2.82
C PHE A 359 -15.33 -6.31 3.50
N LEU A 360 -14.38 -5.60 2.87
CA LEU A 360 -13.87 -4.32 3.39
C LEU A 360 -14.85 -3.16 3.24
N CYS A 361 -15.92 -3.34 2.46
CA CYS A 361 -16.98 -2.34 2.29
C CYS A 361 -18.06 -2.39 3.37
N TYR A 362 -18.09 -3.42 4.18
CA TYR A 362 -19.06 -3.55 5.24
C TYR A 362 -18.50 -2.97 6.54
N PRO A 363 -19.30 -2.15 7.27
CA PRO A 363 -18.88 -1.71 8.59
C PRO A 363 -18.63 -2.94 9.46
N MET A 364 -17.47 -3.02 10.08
CA MET A 364 -17.24 -4.01 11.12
C MET A 364 -17.94 -3.52 12.38
N GLU A 365 -18.99 -4.24 12.79
CA GLU A 365 -19.72 -4.00 14.04
C GLU A 365 -18.86 -4.34 15.27
#